data_24cc50ed2e5440fe316b1a35bc660898
#
_entry.id   24cc50ed2e5440fe316b1a35bc660898
#
_cell.length_a   1.000
_cell.length_b   1.000
_cell.length_c   1.000
_cell.angle_alpha   90.00
_cell.angle_beta   90.00
_cell.angle_gamma   90.00
#
_symmetry.space_group_name_H-M   'P 1'
#
loop_
_entity.id
_entity.type
_entity.pdbx_description
1 polymer ?
#
loop_
_entity_poly.entity_id
_entity_poly.type
_entity_poly.pdbx_seq_one_letter_code
_entity_poly.pdbx_strand_id
1 'polypeptide(L)'
;MLKFGKGIVKSRFIIFIAAILLLIPSVFGYLYTRVNYDILSYLPEDIETMKGQDILVDEFGTGAFSTFVVDGMPNKDVSTLKAKIEQVDHVKSVLWYDSVADISIPTDMLPEKLQKVFLSDEGTLMFILYDTTMSADETMEAVEQIRAISNEQCFLSGM
;
A
#
# COMPACT_ATOMS: atom_id res chain seq x y z
N MET A 1 -34.11 -19.73 39.26
CA MET A 1 -33.97 -19.66 37.79
C MET A 1 -35.25 -19.26 37.05
N LEU A 2 -36.42 -19.80 37.37
CA LEU A 2 -37.70 -19.48 36.72
C LEU A 2 -38.14 -17.99 36.80
N LYS A 3 -37.83 -17.27 37.87
CA LYS A 3 -38.18 -15.84 38.02
C LYS A 3 -37.35 -14.94 37.09
N PHE A 4 -36.07 -15.27 36.87
CA PHE A 4 -35.18 -14.54 35.97
C PHE A 4 -35.62 -14.69 34.50
N GLY A 5 -35.94 -15.91 34.07
CA GLY A 5 -36.42 -16.16 32.70
C GLY A 5 -37.74 -15.43 32.39
N LYS A 6 -38.69 -15.38 33.37
CA LYS A 6 -39.95 -14.63 33.22
C LYS A 6 -39.71 -13.11 33.09
N GLY A 7 -38.70 -12.57 33.80
CA GLY A 7 -38.27 -11.16 33.68
C GLY A 7 -37.78 -10.83 32.28
N ILE A 8 -36.91 -11.67 31.68
CA ILE A 8 -36.38 -11.48 30.34
C ILE A 8 -37.50 -11.49 29.30
N VAL A 9 -38.41 -12.46 29.39
CA VAL A 9 -39.54 -12.56 28.45
C VAL A 9 -40.46 -11.34 28.55
N LYS A 10 -40.69 -10.81 29.76
CA LYS A 10 -41.49 -9.60 29.96
C LYS A 10 -40.81 -8.34 29.39
N SER A 11 -39.49 -8.28 29.44
CA SER A 11 -38.68 -7.15 28.97
C SER A 11 -38.17 -7.29 27.52
N ARG A 12 -38.70 -8.27 26.76
CA ARG A 12 -38.22 -8.59 25.41
C ARG A 12 -38.14 -7.39 24.49
N PHE A 13 -39.11 -6.49 24.50
CA PHE A 13 -39.11 -5.31 23.64
C PHE A 13 -38.03 -4.29 24.05
N ILE A 14 -37.79 -4.12 25.35
CA ILE A 14 -36.76 -3.22 25.87
C ILE A 14 -35.40 -3.75 25.51
N ILE A 15 -35.18 -5.06 25.64
CA ILE A 15 -33.92 -5.73 25.26
C ILE A 15 -33.69 -5.58 23.77
N PHE A 16 -34.71 -5.76 22.93
CA PHE A 16 -34.62 -5.63 21.49
C PHE A 16 -34.28 -4.19 21.05
N ILE A 17 -34.95 -3.20 21.67
CA ILE A 17 -34.65 -1.78 21.41
C ILE A 17 -33.22 -1.45 21.86
N ALA A 18 -32.78 -1.92 23.03
CA ALA A 18 -31.42 -1.72 23.52
C ALA A 18 -30.38 -2.36 22.61
N ALA A 19 -30.66 -3.56 22.09
CA ALA A 19 -29.76 -4.23 21.12
C ALA A 19 -29.62 -3.45 19.82
N ILE A 20 -30.72 -2.93 19.25
CA ILE A 20 -30.70 -2.07 18.07
C ILE A 20 -29.91 -0.78 18.32
N LEU A 21 -30.14 -0.16 19.47
CA LEU A 21 -29.47 1.09 19.84
C LEU A 21 -27.96 0.91 20.02
N LEU A 22 -27.50 -0.25 20.52
CA LEU A 22 -26.07 -0.60 20.62
C LEU A 22 -25.47 -0.99 19.27
N LEU A 23 -26.28 -1.45 18.32
CA LEU A 23 -25.79 -1.81 17.00
C LEU A 23 -25.31 -0.59 16.20
N ILE A 24 -25.94 0.57 16.39
CA ILE A 24 -25.55 1.83 15.74
C ILE A 24 -24.09 2.19 16.06
N PRO A 25 -23.67 2.38 17.34
CA PRO A 25 -22.28 2.70 17.65
C PRO A 25 -21.31 1.57 17.28
N SER A 26 -21.76 0.32 17.29
CA SER A 26 -20.94 -0.84 16.85
C SER A 26 -20.59 -0.76 15.38
N VAL A 27 -21.54 -0.40 14.51
CA VAL A 27 -21.28 -0.21 13.07
C VAL A 27 -20.32 0.96 12.84
N PHE A 28 -20.54 2.08 13.55
CA PHE A 28 -19.61 3.20 13.47
C PHE A 28 -18.20 2.81 13.96
N GLY A 29 -18.11 2.10 15.09
CA GLY A 29 -16.83 1.59 15.59
C GLY A 29 -16.12 0.71 14.57
N TYR A 30 -16.82 -0.20 13.92
CA TYR A 30 -16.27 -1.06 12.88
C TYR A 30 -15.74 -0.26 11.68
N LEU A 31 -16.49 0.71 11.18
CA LEU A 31 -16.10 1.54 10.03
C LEU A 31 -14.90 2.46 10.32
N TYR A 32 -14.79 2.93 11.58
CA TYR A 32 -13.68 3.82 11.99
C TYR A 32 -12.49 3.09 12.59
N THR A 33 -12.61 1.79 12.88
CA THR A 33 -11.48 1.00 13.39
C THR A 33 -10.55 0.66 12.25
N ARG A 34 -9.33 1.21 12.28
CA ARG A 34 -8.25 0.87 11.36
C ARG A 34 -7.29 -0.09 12.04
N VAL A 35 -6.83 -1.08 11.30
CA VAL A 35 -5.78 -1.99 11.75
C VAL A 35 -4.46 -1.38 11.31
N ASN A 36 -3.61 -1.04 12.26
CA ASN A 36 -2.25 -0.62 11.96
C ASN A 36 -1.39 -1.87 11.69
N TYR A 37 -0.95 -2.03 10.46
CA TYR A 37 -0.06 -3.12 10.04
C TYR A 37 1.43 -2.75 10.15
N ASP A 38 1.73 -1.52 10.56
CA ASP A 38 3.10 -1.07 10.73
C ASP A 38 3.72 -1.67 11.99
N ILE A 39 4.55 -2.68 11.80
CA ILE A 39 5.29 -3.35 12.87
C ILE A 39 6.24 -2.36 13.56
N LEU A 40 6.75 -1.37 12.82
CA LEU A 40 7.69 -0.39 13.35
C LEU A 40 7.06 0.51 14.41
N SER A 41 5.75 0.78 14.31
CA SER A 41 5.03 1.60 15.29
C SER A 41 4.96 0.98 16.70
N TYR A 42 5.25 -0.31 16.82
CA TYR A 42 5.32 -1.02 18.12
C TYR A 42 6.74 -1.09 18.69
N LEU A 43 7.74 -0.61 17.97
CA LEU A 43 9.13 -0.61 18.41
C LEU A 43 9.44 0.68 19.19
N PRO A 44 10.35 0.60 20.21
CA PRO A 44 10.84 1.80 20.87
C PRO A 44 11.56 2.73 19.88
N GLU A 45 11.36 4.04 20.01
CA GLU A 45 11.94 5.06 19.13
C GLU A 45 13.48 5.13 19.18
N ASP A 46 14.09 4.61 20.25
CA ASP A 46 15.53 4.71 20.52
C ASP A 46 16.37 3.63 19.84
N ILE A 47 15.76 2.63 19.19
CA ILE A 47 16.48 1.58 18.49
C ILE A 47 17.06 2.02 17.16
N GLU A 48 18.14 1.37 16.72
CA GLU A 48 18.86 1.72 15.48
C GLU A 48 18.00 1.63 14.23
N THR A 49 17.04 0.71 14.20
CA THR A 49 16.11 0.54 13.08
C THR A 49 15.23 1.78 12.89
N MET A 50 14.70 2.35 13.98
CA MET A 50 13.87 3.55 13.94
C MET A 50 14.71 4.77 13.50
N LYS A 51 15.92 4.92 14.05
CA LYS A 51 16.86 5.98 13.62
C LYS A 51 17.22 5.86 12.14
N GLY A 52 17.39 4.63 11.63
CA GLY A 52 17.64 4.39 10.23
C GLY A 52 16.46 4.79 9.34
N GLN A 53 15.23 4.57 9.79
CA GLN A 53 14.03 4.99 9.08
C GLN A 53 13.89 6.52 9.09
N ASP A 54 14.15 7.18 10.21
CA ASP A 54 14.13 8.64 10.29
C ASP A 54 15.14 9.26 9.30
N ILE A 55 16.35 8.71 9.20
CA ILE A 55 17.34 9.13 8.21
C ILE A 55 16.83 8.94 6.78
N LEU A 56 16.16 7.81 6.48
CA LEU A 56 15.58 7.57 5.16
C LEU A 56 14.51 8.60 4.80
N VAL A 57 13.68 8.97 5.77
CA VAL A 57 12.62 9.97 5.55
C VAL A 57 13.21 11.37 5.48
N ASP A 58 14.06 11.75 6.44
CA ASP A 58 14.54 13.13 6.60
C ASP A 58 15.61 13.50 5.58
N GLU A 59 16.57 12.61 5.32
CA GLU A 59 17.68 12.91 4.41
C GLU A 59 17.42 12.48 2.97
N PHE A 60 16.76 11.34 2.79
CA PHE A 60 16.45 10.80 1.45
C PHE A 60 15.01 11.06 1.02
N GLY A 61 14.15 11.51 1.94
CA GLY A 61 12.75 11.82 1.69
C GLY A 61 11.94 10.60 1.20
N THR A 62 12.35 9.39 1.56
CA THR A 62 11.72 8.15 1.14
C THR A 62 11.29 7.40 2.39
N GLY A 63 9.98 7.38 2.65
CA GLY A 63 9.43 6.73 3.84
C GLY A 63 8.95 5.30 3.59
N ALA A 64 8.52 5.03 2.36
CA ALA A 64 8.02 3.71 1.97
C ALA A 64 8.36 3.41 0.51
N PHE A 65 8.33 2.14 0.14
CA PHE A 65 8.43 1.73 -1.25
C PHE A 65 7.54 0.51 -1.54
N SER A 66 7.08 0.41 -2.79
CA SER A 66 6.37 -0.76 -3.31
C SER A 66 7.08 -1.31 -4.52
N THR A 67 6.98 -2.61 -4.71
CA THR A 67 7.39 -3.28 -5.95
C THR A 67 6.20 -3.38 -6.88
N PHE A 68 6.40 -3.04 -8.14
CA PHE A 68 5.37 -3.08 -9.16
C PHE A 68 5.86 -3.91 -10.34
N VAL A 69 5.22 -5.03 -10.56
CA VAL A 69 5.54 -5.96 -11.64
C VAL A 69 4.52 -5.79 -12.76
N VAL A 70 5.00 -5.66 -13.98
CA VAL A 70 4.18 -5.61 -15.18
C VAL A 70 4.54 -6.80 -16.06
N ASP A 71 3.54 -7.59 -16.44
CA ASP A 71 3.69 -8.81 -17.21
C ASP A 71 3.15 -8.63 -18.63
N GLY A 72 3.93 -9.07 -19.62
CA GLY A 72 3.53 -9.13 -21.03
C GLY A 72 3.19 -7.79 -21.70
N MET A 73 3.60 -6.64 -21.13
CA MET A 73 3.31 -5.31 -21.68
C MET A 73 4.50 -4.74 -22.46
N PRO A 74 4.27 -4.12 -23.63
CA PRO A 74 5.34 -3.44 -24.38
C PRO A 74 5.97 -2.30 -23.57
N ASN A 75 7.28 -2.11 -23.65
CA ASN A 75 8.03 -1.09 -22.90
C ASN A 75 7.46 0.34 -23.05
N LYS A 76 6.90 0.67 -24.22
CA LYS A 76 6.26 1.98 -24.45
C LYS A 76 5.02 2.18 -23.58
N ASP A 77 4.22 1.12 -23.41
CA ASP A 77 3.01 1.18 -22.61
C ASP A 77 3.37 1.17 -21.12
N VAL A 78 4.42 0.43 -20.74
CA VAL A 78 5.02 0.47 -19.39
C VAL A 78 5.51 1.87 -19.05
N SER A 79 6.20 2.56 -19.96
CA SER A 79 6.64 3.95 -19.76
C SER A 79 5.47 4.91 -19.60
N THR A 80 4.40 4.71 -20.35
CA THR A 80 3.18 5.52 -20.22
C THR A 80 2.50 5.27 -18.87
N LEU A 81 2.48 4.03 -18.42
CA LEU A 81 1.94 3.64 -17.11
C LEU A 81 2.79 4.24 -15.98
N LYS A 82 4.13 4.14 -16.08
CA LYS A 82 5.07 4.79 -15.16
C LYS A 82 4.76 6.29 -15.02
N ALA A 83 4.63 7.01 -16.13
CA ALA A 83 4.33 8.44 -16.13
C ALA A 83 2.98 8.78 -15.45
N LYS A 84 2.01 7.88 -15.51
CA LYS A 84 0.73 8.03 -14.80
C LYS A 84 0.90 7.79 -13.29
N ILE A 85 1.69 6.78 -12.91
CA ILE A 85 1.97 6.48 -11.50
C ILE A 85 2.76 7.63 -10.85
N GLU A 86 3.70 8.23 -11.56
CA GLU A 86 4.46 9.40 -11.08
C GLU A 86 3.60 10.66 -10.86
N GLN A 87 2.38 10.71 -11.41
CA GLN A 87 1.41 11.80 -11.19
C GLN A 87 0.47 11.56 -10.01
N VAL A 88 0.53 10.40 -9.39
CA VAL A 88 -0.26 10.09 -8.19
C VAL A 88 0.32 10.86 -7.01
N ASP A 89 -0.55 11.47 -6.23
CA ASP A 89 -0.15 12.20 -5.03
C ASP A 89 0.61 11.28 -4.07
N HIS A 90 1.63 11.81 -3.38
CA HIS A 90 2.52 11.09 -2.48
C HIS A 90 3.43 10.03 -3.12
N VAL A 91 3.41 9.88 -4.44
CA VAL A 91 4.45 9.16 -5.18
C VAL A 91 5.62 10.11 -5.43
N LYS A 92 6.76 9.82 -4.81
CA LYS A 92 7.98 10.62 -4.97
C LYS A 92 8.66 10.36 -6.30
N SER A 93 8.81 9.11 -6.67
CA SER A 93 9.43 8.69 -7.94
C SER A 93 9.18 7.22 -8.23
N VAL A 94 9.28 6.85 -9.48
CA VAL A 94 9.21 5.46 -9.94
C VAL A 94 10.55 5.09 -10.56
N LEU A 95 11.25 4.15 -9.96
CA LEU A 95 12.52 3.64 -10.45
C LEU A 95 12.28 2.45 -11.38
N TRP A 96 12.71 2.59 -12.60
CA TRP A 96 12.71 1.55 -13.63
C TRP A 96 14.05 1.61 -14.37
N TYR A 97 14.32 0.69 -15.28
CA TYR A 97 15.59 0.70 -16.00
C TYR A 97 15.78 1.99 -16.82
N ASP A 98 14.70 2.66 -17.24
CA ASP A 98 14.74 3.94 -17.96
C ASP A 98 15.31 5.10 -17.14
N SER A 99 15.34 4.95 -15.82
CA SER A 99 15.99 5.91 -14.91
C SER A 99 17.52 5.88 -15.02
N VAL A 100 18.08 4.82 -15.63
CA VAL A 100 19.53 4.58 -15.76
C VAL A 100 19.96 4.44 -17.22
N ALA A 101 19.06 4.00 -18.10
CA ALA A 101 19.34 3.75 -19.50
C ALA A 101 18.19 4.27 -20.39
N ASP A 102 18.50 4.73 -21.60
CA ASP A 102 17.48 5.19 -22.55
C ASP A 102 16.59 4.03 -22.99
N ILE A 103 15.26 4.24 -22.98
CA ILE A 103 14.26 3.24 -23.37
C ILE A 103 14.39 2.79 -24.84
N SER A 104 15.07 3.59 -25.66
CA SER A 104 15.34 3.26 -27.07
C SER A 104 16.42 2.19 -27.23
N ILE A 105 17.18 1.90 -26.17
CA ILE A 105 18.21 0.86 -26.17
C ILE A 105 17.52 -0.50 -26.09
N PRO A 106 17.79 -1.44 -27.03
CA PRO A 106 17.27 -2.80 -26.89
C PRO A 106 17.67 -3.42 -25.56
N THR A 107 16.74 -4.11 -24.93
CA THR A 107 16.93 -4.70 -23.59
C THR A 107 18.13 -5.64 -23.51
N ASP A 108 18.46 -6.31 -24.62
CA ASP A 108 19.61 -7.21 -24.73
C ASP A 108 20.96 -6.48 -24.65
N MET A 109 20.99 -5.18 -24.90
CA MET A 109 22.19 -4.34 -24.81
C MET A 109 22.39 -3.69 -23.44
N LEU A 110 21.43 -3.83 -22.53
CA LEU A 110 21.55 -3.33 -21.17
C LEU A 110 22.62 -4.14 -20.39
N PRO A 111 23.30 -3.51 -19.42
CA PRO A 111 24.19 -4.24 -18.52
C PRO A 111 23.45 -5.39 -17.83
N GLU A 112 24.07 -6.58 -17.73
CA GLU A 112 23.46 -7.77 -17.11
C GLU A 112 22.88 -7.51 -15.70
N LYS A 113 23.47 -6.60 -14.93
CA LYS A 113 22.98 -6.24 -13.61
C LYS A 113 21.61 -5.57 -13.67
N LEU A 114 21.39 -4.69 -14.64
CA LEU A 114 20.10 -4.03 -14.83
C LEU A 114 19.05 -5.00 -15.37
N GLN A 115 19.45 -5.84 -16.33
CA GLN A 115 18.55 -6.88 -16.84
C GLN A 115 18.05 -7.78 -15.71
N LYS A 116 18.94 -8.30 -14.86
CA LYS A 116 18.57 -9.19 -13.74
C LYS A 116 17.68 -8.56 -12.69
N VAL A 117 17.77 -7.24 -12.51
CA VAL A 117 16.97 -6.52 -11.48
C VAL A 117 15.60 -6.12 -12.04
N PHE A 118 15.56 -5.59 -13.26
CA PHE A 118 14.36 -4.94 -13.78
C PHE A 118 13.61 -5.77 -14.82
N LEU A 119 14.24 -6.77 -15.42
CA LEU A 119 13.67 -7.52 -16.53
C LEU A 119 13.60 -9.03 -16.23
N SER A 120 12.54 -9.65 -16.69
CA SER A 120 12.35 -11.09 -16.76
C SER A 120 11.94 -11.46 -18.18
N ASP A 121 11.81 -12.76 -18.49
CA ASP A 121 11.47 -13.25 -19.83
C ASP A 121 10.18 -12.64 -20.38
N GLU A 122 9.17 -12.42 -19.53
CA GLU A 122 7.85 -11.91 -19.91
C GLU A 122 7.44 -10.64 -19.15
N GLY A 123 8.19 -10.22 -18.14
CA GLY A 123 7.79 -9.12 -17.27
C GLY A 123 8.90 -8.13 -16.95
N THR A 124 8.49 -7.00 -16.38
CA THR A 124 9.41 -5.97 -15.90
C THR A 124 9.03 -5.53 -14.47
N LEU A 125 10.05 -5.18 -13.70
CA LEU A 125 9.91 -4.72 -12.32
C LEU A 125 10.17 -3.22 -12.24
N MET A 126 9.33 -2.52 -11.48
CA MET A 126 9.53 -1.13 -11.08
C MET A 126 9.49 -1.02 -9.56
N PHE A 127 10.18 -0.03 -9.00
CA PHE A 127 10.08 0.35 -7.59
C PHE A 127 9.39 1.71 -7.51
N ILE A 128 8.30 1.77 -6.76
CA ILE A 128 7.57 2.99 -6.48
C ILE A 128 8.00 3.48 -5.10
N LEU A 129 8.52 4.69 -5.04
CA LEU A 129 8.97 5.34 -3.81
C LEU A 129 7.93 6.38 -3.39
N TYR A 130 7.57 6.37 -2.10
CA TYR A 130 6.64 7.32 -1.52
C TYR A 130 7.35 8.34 -0.64
N ASP A 131 6.78 9.53 -0.50
CA ASP A 131 7.31 10.61 0.33
C ASP A 131 6.84 10.51 1.79
N THR A 132 5.98 9.56 2.10
CA THR A 132 5.41 9.30 3.43
C THR A 132 5.78 7.91 3.93
N THR A 133 5.50 7.64 5.21
CA THR A 133 5.80 6.35 5.82
C THR A 133 4.84 5.25 5.37
N MET A 134 5.23 3.99 5.58
CA MET A 134 4.49 2.82 5.12
C MET A 134 3.05 2.73 5.66
N SER A 135 2.81 3.22 6.87
CA SER A 135 1.49 3.20 7.53
C SER A 135 0.71 4.51 7.41
N ALA A 136 1.24 5.51 6.70
CA ALA A 136 0.56 6.78 6.49
C ALA A 136 -0.70 6.57 5.63
N ASP A 137 -1.78 7.29 5.97
CA ASP A 137 -3.03 7.26 5.21
C ASP A 137 -2.81 7.69 3.76
N GLU A 138 -1.93 8.64 3.55
CA GLU A 138 -1.51 9.17 2.25
C GLU A 138 -0.86 8.09 1.38
N THR A 139 0.01 7.25 1.96
CA THR A 139 0.61 6.11 1.24
C THR A 139 -0.45 5.08 0.85
N MET A 140 -1.40 4.79 1.75
CA MET A 140 -2.50 3.88 1.48
C MET A 140 -3.39 4.39 0.35
N GLU A 141 -3.70 5.68 0.34
CA GLU A 141 -4.48 6.32 -0.72
C GLU A 141 -3.75 6.27 -2.07
N ALA A 142 -2.45 6.57 -2.08
CA ALA A 142 -1.61 6.45 -3.27
C ALA A 142 -1.64 5.01 -3.84
N VAL A 143 -1.52 4.00 -2.99
CA VAL A 143 -1.59 2.58 -3.38
C VAL A 143 -2.95 2.23 -3.98
N GLU A 144 -4.06 2.73 -3.42
CA GLU A 144 -5.39 2.51 -3.98
C GLU A 144 -5.55 3.18 -5.35
N GLN A 145 -5.03 4.39 -5.51
CA GLN A 145 -5.03 5.10 -6.80
C GLN A 145 -4.19 4.36 -7.84
N ILE A 146 -3.01 3.85 -7.46
CA ILE A 146 -2.16 3.05 -8.35
C ILE A 146 -2.87 1.77 -8.76
N ARG A 147 -3.54 1.08 -7.85
CA ARG A 147 -4.35 -0.10 -8.17
C ARG A 147 -5.50 0.21 -9.12
N ALA A 148 -6.12 1.37 -9.00
CA ALA A 148 -7.19 1.81 -9.91
C ALA A 148 -6.68 2.11 -11.33
N ILE A 149 -5.43 2.54 -11.48
CA ILE A 149 -4.78 2.79 -12.77
C ILE A 149 -4.27 1.47 -13.39
N SER A 150 -4.00 0.48 -12.56
CA SER A 150 -3.43 -0.82 -12.94
C SER A 150 -4.46 -1.70 -13.66
N ASN A 151 -3.99 -2.56 -14.53
CA ASN A 151 -4.80 -3.59 -15.22
C ASN A 151 -4.43 -5.00 -14.71
N GLU A 152 -5.02 -6.03 -15.32
CA GLU A 152 -4.79 -7.44 -14.96
C GLU A 152 -3.34 -7.93 -15.16
N GLN A 153 -2.52 -7.20 -15.92
CA GLN A 153 -1.11 -7.49 -16.15
C GLN A 153 -0.17 -6.86 -15.11
N CYS A 154 -0.73 -6.12 -14.14
CA CYS A 154 0.02 -5.35 -13.18
C CYS A 154 -0.17 -5.90 -11.76
N PHE A 155 0.94 -6.11 -11.07
CA PHE A 155 0.96 -6.65 -9.71
C PHE A 155 1.71 -5.70 -8.79
N LEU A 156 1.00 -5.08 -7.86
CA LEU A 156 1.55 -4.22 -6.83
C LEU A 156 1.75 -5.02 -5.54
N SER A 157 2.97 -5.07 -5.04
CA SER A 157 3.34 -5.76 -3.81
C SER A 157 4.31 -4.93 -2.99
N GLY A 158 4.40 -5.18 -1.68
CA GLY A 158 5.36 -4.54 -0.81
C GLY A 158 4.78 -3.39 -0.01
N MET A 159 3.76 -3.70 0.77
CA MET A 159 3.41 -2.97 1.99
C MET A 159 3.18 -3.94 3.11
#